data_ecf1d49b511824640ec1ea943a7040cb
#
_entry.id   ecf1d49b511824640ec1ea943a7040cb
#
_cell.length_a   1.000
_cell.length_b   1.000
_cell.length_c   1.000
_cell.angle_alpha   90.00
_cell.angle_beta   90.00
_cell.angle_gamma   90.00
#
_symmetry.space_group_name_H-M   'P 1'
#
loop_
_entity.id
_entity.type
_entity.pdbx_description
1 polymer ?
#
loop_
_entity_poly.entity_id
_entity_poly.type
_entity_poly.pdbx_seq_one_letter_code
_entity_poly.pdbx_strand_id
1 'polypeptide(L)'
;MQRSFTEILDTFTAAVAAGNGAKFSALFTEDGVYDDVFYGEYHGREAIAQMLEGRFHRDGENFIWRMFNPVDNGATGYARWLFSYDCKLPHIKGKRIFMDGVGLFALRDGLIFRYEDAARTGELIAQLEIPGKKQTRVVGKMLDKQMANPDWAEHRK
;
A
#
# COMPACT_ATOMS: atom_id res chain seq x y z
N MET A 1 -26.44 -0.14 5.38
CA MET A 1 -25.82 1.08 5.95
C MET A 1 -24.43 1.20 5.37
N GLN A 2 -24.07 2.35 4.80
CA GLN A 2 -22.76 2.58 4.20
C GLN A 2 -21.71 2.71 5.32
N ARG A 3 -20.54 2.07 5.16
CA ARG A 3 -19.46 2.18 6.15
C ARG A 3 -18.90 3.59 6.16
N SER A 4 -18.56 4.11 7.34
CA SER A 4 -17.77 5.33 7.46
C SER A 4 -16.34 5.08 6.98
N PHE A 5 -15.62 6.14 6.61
CA PHE A 5 -14.22 6.03 6.19
C PHE A 5 -13.35 5.41 7.29
N THR A 6 -13.58 5.77 8.56
CA THR A 6 -12.88 5.17 9.70
C THR A 6 -13.10 3.66 9.79
N GLU A 7 -14.33 3.17 9.61
CA GLU A 7 -14.63 1.72 9.60
C GLU A 7 -13.95 1.00 8.43
N ILE A 8 -13.80 1.66 7.28
CA ILE A 8 -13.03 1.14 6.15
C ILE A 8 -11.57 0.96 6.57
N LEU A 9 -10.94 1.98 7.17
CA LEU A 9 -9.54 1.95 7.60
C LEU A 9 -9.27 0.89 8.67
N ASP A 10 -10.17 0.75 9.65
CA ASP A 10 -10.06 -0.27 10.70
C ASP A 10 -10.14 -1.68 10.12
N THR A 11 -11.08 -1.91 9.20
CA THR A 11 -11.20 -3.20 8.51
C THR A 11 -10.01 -3.48 7.61
N PHE A 12 -9.51 -2.47 6.91
CA PHE A 12 -8.35 -2.53 6.02
C PHE A 12 -7.10 -3.01 6.78
N THR A 13 -6.75 -2.33 7.86
CA THR A 13 -5.56 -2.67 8.66
C THR A 13 -5.69 -4.02 9.36
N ALA A 14 -6.86 -4.34 9.89
CA ALA A 14 -7.12 -5.63 10.52
C ALA A 14 -7.05 -6.80 9.52
N ALA A 15 -7.59 -6.63 8.30
CA ALA A 15 -7.54 -7.66 7.27
C ALA A 15 -6.11 -7.92 6.78
N VAL A 16 -5.29 -6.86 6.65
CA VAL A 16 -3.85 -6.99 6.31
C VAL A 16 -3.10 -7.76 7.40
N ALA A 17 -3.28 -7.38 8.67
CA ALA A 17 -2.63 -8.06 9.79
C ALA A 17 -3.00 -9.56 9.86
N ALA A 18 -4.25 -9.89 9.56
CA ALA A 18 -4.76 -11.26 9.56
C ALA A 18 -4.42 -12.07 8.29
N GLY A 19 -3.91 -11.45 7.22
CA GLY A 19 -3.69 -12.11 5.93
C GLY A 19 -4.99 -12.53 5.25
N ASN A 20 -6.10 -11.85 5.55
CA ASN A 20 -7.41 -12.21 5.02
C ASN A 20 -7.70 -11.46 3.71
N GLY A 21 -7.26 -12.04 2.59
CA GLY A 21 -7.42 -11.46 1.26
C GLY A 21 -8.87 -11.22 0.88
N ALA A 22 -9.78 -12.12 1.22
CA ALA A 22 -11.21 -11.98 0.93
C ALA A 22 -11.83 -10.78 1.68
N LYS A 23 -11.53 -10.64 2.97
CA LYS A 23 -12.02 -9.51 3.78
C LYS A 23 -11.40 -8.19 3.33
N PHE A 24 -10.13 -8.21 2.94
CA PHE A 24 -9.41 -7.05 2.43
C PHE A 24 -9.99 -6.58 1.11
N SER A 25 -10.07 -7.47 0.13
CA SER A 25 -10.55 -7.14 -1.22
C SER A 25 -12.02 -6.73 -1.28
N ALA A 26 -12.85 -7.20 -0.33
CA ALA A 26 -14.25 -6.79 -0.20
C ALA A 26 -14.43 -5.31 0.18
N LEU A 27 -13.36 -4.61 0.60
CA LEU A 27 -13.37 -3.16 0.81
C LEU A 27 -13.29 -2.37 -0.50
N PHE A 28 -12.89 -3.02 -1.59
CA PHE A 28 -12.72 -2.40 -2.90
C PHE A 28 -13.96 -2.61 -3.78
N THR A 29 -14.14 -1.72 -4.75
CA THR A 29 -15.09 -1.98 -5.85
C THR A 29 -14.63 -3.16 -6.68
N GLU A 30 -15.51 -3.75 -7.51
CA GLU A 30 -15.15 -4.91 -8.37
C GLU A 30 -13.96 -4.60 -9.30
N ASP A 31 -13.93 -3.36 -9.82
CA ASP A 31 -12.89 -2.80 -10.68
C ASP A 31 -11.84 -1.99 -9.90
N GLY A 32 -11.78 -2.17 -8.59
CA GLY A 32 -10.89 -1.41 -7.70
C GLY A 32 -9.42 -1.64 -7.98
N VAL A 33 -8.60 -0.67 -7.61
CA VAL A 33 -7.14 -0.71 -7.81
C VAL A 33 -6.43 -0.53 -6.47
N TYR A 34 -5.50 -1.42 -6.17
CA TYR A 34 -4.50 -1.25 -5.12
C TYR A 34 -3.15 -0.98 -5.76
N ASP A 35 -2.63 0.22 -5.56
CA ASP A 35 -1.36 0.64 -6.11
C ASP A 35 -0.27 0.60 -5.03
N ASP A 36 0.47 -0.51 -5.01
CA ASP A 36 1.56 -0.73 -4.06
C ASP A 36 2.85 -0.03 -4.50
N VAL A 37 3.53 0.59 -3.55
CA VAL A 37 4.77 1.33 -3.83
C VAL A 37 5.91 0.43 -4.33
N PHE A 38 5.91 -0.87 -3.99
CA PHE A 38 6.93 -1.85 -4.39
C PHE A 38 6.46 -2.82 -5.46
N TYR A 39 5.27 -3.37 -5.27
CA TYR A 39 4.76 -4.46 -6.09
C TYR A 39 4.00 -3.95 -7.32
N GLY A 40 3.63 -2.65 -7.35
CA GLY A 40 2.89 -2.04 -8.45
C GLY A 40 1.37 -2.19 -8.31
N GLU A 41 0.64 -2.03 -9.40
CA GLU A 41 -0.82 -2.02 -9.41
C GLU A 41 -1.42 -3.43 -9.47
N TYR A 42 -2.48 -3.62 -8.69
CA TYR A 42 -3.35 -4.80 -8.69
C TYR A 42 -4.77 -4.36 -8.99
N HIS A 43 -5.35 -4.90 -10.05
CA HIS A 43 -6.67 -4.52 -10.56
C HIS A 43 -7.70 -5.59 -10.26
N GLY A 44 -8.81 -5.18 -9.62
CA GLY A 44 -9.92 -6.05 -9.24
C GLY A 44 -9.68 -6.82 -7.94
N ARG A 45 -10.78 -7.23 -7.32
CA ARG A 45 -10.77 -7.88 -6.00
C ARG A 45 -9.91 -9.14 -5.93
N GLU A 46 -9.96 -9.98 -6.97
CA GLU A 46 -9.19 -11.22 -6.98
C GLU A 46 -7.68 -10.95 -6.93
N ALA A 47 -7.19 -10.06 -7.79
CA ALA A 47 -5.77 -9.69 -7.82
C ALA A 47 -5.32 -9.03 -6.50
N ILE A 48 -6.17 -8.19 -5.89
CA ILE A 48 -5.92 -7.54 -4.60
C ILE A 48 -5.82 -8.58 -3.47
N ALA A 49 -6.73 -9.56 -3.43
CA ALA A 49 -6.68 -10.64 -2.44
C ALA A 49 -5.39 -11.48 -2.59
N GLN A 50 -5.06 -11.88 -3.81
CA GLN A 50 -3.84 -12.65 -4.12
C GLN A 50 -2.56 -11.87 -3.80
N MET A 51 -2.55 -10.55 -3.98
CA MET A 51 -1.42 -9.70 -3.59
C MET A 51 -1.17 -9.76 -2.09
N LEU A 52 -2.22 -9.58 -1.27
CA LEU A 52 -2.08 -9.65 0.18
C LEU A 52 -1.54 -11.00 0.64
N GLU A 53 -2.13 -12.09 0.16
CA GLU A 53 -1.77 -13.45 0.59
C GLU A 53 -0.45 -13.93 -0.01
N GLY A 54 -0.20 -13.62 -1.29
CA GLY A 54 0.94 -14.15 -2.06
C GLY A 54 2.15 -13.21 -2.13
N ARG A 55 2.05 -11.94 -1.70
CA ARG A 55 3.17 -10.99 -1.66
C ARG A 55 3.47 -10.53 -0.24
N PHE A 56 2.52 -9.86 0.43
CA PHE A 56 2.74 -9.34 1.78
C PHE A 56 3.09 -10.47 2.74
N HIS A 57 2.25 -11.50 2.84
CA HIS A 57 2.45 -12.63 3.75
C HIS A 57 3.53 -13.63 3.30
N ARG A 58 3.99 -13.55 2.05
CA ARG A 58 5.20 -14.24 1.59
C ARG A 58 6.45 -13.58 2.15
N ASP A 59 6.53 -12.24 2.08
CA ASP A 59 7.76 -11.47 2.34
C ASP A 59 7.83 -10.94 3.78
N GLY A 60 6.73 -10.96 4.52
CA GLY A 60 6.63 -10.49 5.90
C GLY A 60 5.68 -11.30 6.77
N GLU A 61 5.75 -11.03 8.07
CA GLU A 61 4.84 -11.54 9.10
C GLU A 61 4.73 -10.56 10.27
N ASN A 62 3.82 -10.80 11.21
CA ASN A 62 3.62 -9.95 12.40
C ASN A 62 3.37 -8.48 12.02
N PHE A 63 2.48 -8.27 11.06
CA PHE A 63 2.14 -6.95 10.56
C PHE A 63 1.44 -6.10 11.62
N ILE A 64 1.89 -4.84 11.75
CA ILE A 64 1.21 -3.80 12.51
C ILE A 64 1.02 -2.62 11.56
N TRP A 65 -0.24 -2.29 11.25
CA TRP A 65 -0.60 -1.12 10.48
C TRP A 65 -1.55 -0.25 11.30
N ARG A 66 -1.19 1.00 11.50
CA ARG A 66 -2.02 1.98 12.20
C ARG A 66 -2.25 3.18 11.31
N MET A 67 -3.50 3.60 11.22
CA MET A 67 -3.89 4.81 10.50
C MET A 67 -4.33 5.90 11.48
N PHE A 68 -3.96 7.14 11.17
CA PHE A 68 -4.13 8.29 12.05
C PHE A 68 -4.70 9.46 11.28
N ASN A 69 -5.48 10.31 11.98
CA ASN A 69 -6.00 11.58 11.48
C ASN A 69 -6.74 11.41 10.13
N PRO A 70 -7.69 10.48 10.02
CA PRO A 70 -8.42 10.29 8.78
C PRO A 70 -9.26 11.54 8.46
N VAL A 71 -9.23 11.92 7.19
CA VAL A 71 -10.11 12.96 6.64
C VAL A 71 -10.68 12.48 5.32
N ASP A 72 -11.94 12.74 5.06
CA ASP A 72 -12.59 12.42 3.79
C ASP A 72 -13.71 13.41 3.47
N ASN A 73 -14.11 13.42 2.20
CA ASN A 73 -15.27 14.17 1.70
C ASN A 73 -16.31 13.26 1.03
N GLY A 74 -16.24 11.96 1.28
CA GLY A 74 -17.10 10.94 0.67
C GLY A 74 -16.62 10.42 -0.70
N ALA A 75 -15.82 11.19 -1.43
CA ALA A 75 -15.23 10.77 -2.72
C ALA A 75 -13.72 10.53 -2.62
N THR A 76 -13.05 11.26 -1.74
CA THR A 76 -11.61 11.17 -1.52
C THR A 76 -11.33 11.14 -0.03
N GLY A 77 -10.44 10.25 0.41
CA GLY A 77 -9.99 10.16 1.79
C GLY A 77 -8.47 10.09 1.89
N TYR A 78 -7.96 10.55 3.01
CA TYR A 78 -6.53 10.51 3.37
C TYR A 78 -6.37 10.08 4.82
N ALA A 79 -5.33 9.30 5.08
CA ALA A 79 -4.91 8.97 6.44
C ALA A 79 -3.39 8.83 6.51
N ARG A 80 -2.77 9.44 7.51
CA ARG A 80 -1.37 9.16 7.84
C ARG A 80 -1.27 7.77 8.41
N TRP A 81 -0.23 7.02 8.07
CA TRP A 81 -0.06 5.67 8.58
C TRP A 81 1.37 5.38 9.04
N LEU A 82 1.45 4.44 10.00
CA LEU A 82 2.67 3.75 10.40
C LEU A 82 2.47 2.26 10.16
N PHE A 83 3.44 1.64 9.50
CA PHE A 83 3.42 0.23 9.16
C PHE A 83 4.72 -0.44 9.54
N SER A 84 4.65 -1.64 10.09
CA SER A 84 5.84 -2.43 10.38
C SER A 84 5.56 -3.92 10.29
N TYR A 85 6.59 -4.69 10.00
CA TYR A 85 6.51 -6.14 9.87
C TYR A 85 7.86 -6.81 10.12
N ASP A 86 7.86 -8.08 10.46
CA ASP A 86 9.07 -8.89 10.54
C ASP A 86 9.38 -9.46 9.16
N CYS A 87 10.58 -9.15 8.65
CA CYS A 87 10.98 -9.51 7.28
C CYS A 87 11.28 -11.00 7.16
N LYS A 88 10.79 -11.63 6.10
CA LYS A 88 11.06 -13.05 5.79
C LYS A 88 12.11 -13.24 4.70
N LEU A 89 12.67 -12.16 4.14
CA LEU A 89 13.75 -12.25 3.16
C LEU A 89 14.99 -12.90 3.80
N PRO A 90 15.63 -13.90 3.15
CA PRO A 90 16.67 -14.73 3.78
C PRO A 90 17.83 -13.95 4.41
N HIS A 91 18.30 -12.87 3.75
CA HIS A 91 19.46 -12.10 4.19
C HIS A 91 19.20 -11.17 5.39
N ILE A 92 17.94 -10.89 5.71
CA ILE A 92 17.51 -10.04 6.82
C ILE A 92 16.30 -10.63 7.57
N LYS A 93 16.19 -11.97 7.57
CA LYS A 93 15.07 -12.67 8.19
C LYS A 93 14.94 -12.33 9.67
N GLY A 94 13.73 -11.98 10.09
CA GLY A 94 13.40 -11.59 11.46
C GLY A 94 13.69 -10.14 11.80
N LYS A 95 14.31 -9.37 10.89
CA LYS A 95 14.50 -7.93 11.08
C LYS A 95 13.15 -7.21 11.01
N ARG A 96 12.88 -6.37 12.01
CA ARG A 96 11.71 -5.50 12.01
C ARG A 96 11.90 -4.35 11.02
N ILE A 97 11.01 -4.23 10.07
CA ILE A 97 11.00 -3.16 9.06
C ILE A 97 9.92 -2.15 9.42
N PHE A 98 10.23 -0.87 9.27
CA PHE A 98 9.35 0.25 9.59
C PHE A 98 9.14 1.12 8.36
N MET A 99 7.89 1.51 8.14
CA MET A 99 7.48 2.42 7.07
C MET A 99 6.48 3.43 7.60
N ASP A 100 6.47 4.61 7.01
CA ASP A 100 5.44 5.61 7.24
C ASP A 100 5.06 6.34 5.93
N GLY A 101 3.90 6.93 5.95
CA GLY A 101 3.39 7.64 4.78
C GLY A 101 1.98 8.16 4.97
N VAL A 102 1.37 8.49 3.84
CA VAL A 102 -0.03 8.88 3.73
C VAL A 102 -0.70 7.98 2.69
N GLY A 103 -1.81 7.35 3.07
CA GLY A 103 -2.68 6.62 2.16
C GLY A 103 -3.65 7.58 1.49
N LEU A 104 -3.79 7.45 0.18
CA LEU A 104 -4.74 8.17 -0.67
C LEU A 104 -5.82 7.20 -1.11
N PHE A 105 -7.08 7.56 -0.87
CA PHE A 105 -8.24 6.73 -1.16
C PHE A 105 -9.21 7.47 -2.09
N ALA A 106 -9.41 7.00 -3.30
CA ALA A 106 -10.58 7.36 -4.08
C ALA A 106 -11.73 6.44 -3.70
N LEU A 107 -12.86 7.01 -3.32
CA LEU A 107 -14.03 6.28 -2.82
C LEU A 107 -15.19 6.36 -3.82
N ARG A 108 -15.91 5.25 -3.98
CA ARG A 108 -17.12 5.16 -4.80
C ARG A 108 -18.12 4.23 -4.11
N ASP A 109 -19.31 4.74 -3.84
CA ASP A 109 -20.42 4.01 -3.20
C ASP A 109 -20.03 3.37 -1.84
N GLY A 110 -19.15 4.06 -1.06
CA GLY A 110 -18.67 3.56 0.24
C GLY A 110 -17.65 2.43 0.17
N LEU A 111 -17.05 2.23 -1.01
CA LEU A 111 -15.96 1.29 -1.24
C LEU A 111 -14.74 2.03 -1.79
N ILE A 112 -13.56 1.42 -1.67
CA ILE A 112 -12.32 1.92 -2.23
C ILE A 112 -12.32 1.63 -3.73
N PHE A 113 -12.31 2.68 -4.55
CA PHE A 113 -12.10 2.55 -5.99
C PHE A 113 -10.61 2.51 -6.34
N ARG A 114 -9.80 3.34 -5.66
CA ARG A 114 -8.34 3.31 -5.80
C ARG A 114 -7.68 3.63 -4.47
N TYR A 115 -6.69 2.84 -4.13
CA TYR A 115 -5.76 3.09 -3.04
C TYR A 115 -4.35 3.26 -3.59
N GLU A 116 -3.63 4.24 -3.07
CA GLU A 116 -2.20 4.44 -3.34
C GLU A 116 -1.50 5.04 -2.13
N ASP A 117 -0.18 4.85 -2.06
CA ASP A 117 0.66 5.33 -0.97
C ASP A 117 1.60 6.45 -1.41
N ALA A 118 1.65 7.54 -0.63
CA ALA A 118 2.77 8.46 -0.60
C ALA A 118 3.67 8.08 0.59
N ALA A 119 4.64 7.21 0.35
CA ALA A 119 5.49 6.62 1.38
C ALA A 119 6.95 7.14 1.33
N ARG A 120 7.63 7.09 2.47
CA ARG A 120 9.07 7.35 2.56
C ARG A 120 9.85 6.11 2.13
N THR A 121 10.14 6.00 0.85
CA THR A 121 10.72 4.78 0.27
C THR A 121 12.24 4.68 0.45
N GLY A 122 12.94 5.79 0.62
CA GLY A 122 14.39 5.80 0.85
C GLY A 122 14.78 5.07 2.13
N GLU A 123 14.09 5.36 3.23
CA GLU A 123 14.31 4.76 4.53
C GLU A 123 14.00 3.26 4.53
N LEU A 124 12.96 2.86 3.78
CA LEU A 124 12.63 1.45 3.63
C LEU A 124 13.72 0.71 2.85
N ILE A 125 14.19 1.26 1.73
CA ILE A 125 15.23 0.66 0.89
C ILE A 125 16.53 0.47 1.69
N ALA A 126 16.87 1.43 2.56
CA ALA A 126 18.02 1.32 3.45
C ALA A 126 17.87 0.16 4.45
N GLN A 127 16.68 -0.03 5.02
CA GLN A 127 16.41 -1.12 5.97
C GLN A 127 16.48 -2.51 5.32
N LEU A 128 16.10 -2.61 4.03
CA LEU A 128 16.09 -3.88 3.29
C LEU A 128 17.51 -4.38 2.90
N GLU A 129 18.56 -3.59 3.15
CA GLU A 129 19.95 -3.96 2.88
C GLU A 129 20.18 -4.51 1.46
N ILE A 130 19.49 -3.92 0.49
CA ILE A 130 19.58 -4.31 -0.90
C ILE A 130 20.91 -3.82 -1.49
N PRO A 131 21.66 -4.64 -2.27
CA PRO A 131 22.88 -4.20 -2.94
C PRO A 131 22.69 -2.94 -3.80
N GLY A 132 23.63 -1.99 -3.78
CA GLY A 132 23.51 -0.66 -4.40
C GLY A 132 23.02 -0.65 -5.84
N LYS A 133 23.51 -1.55 -6.71
CA LYS A 133 23.02 -1.69 -8.09
C LYS A 133 21.52 -2.05 -8.17
N LYS A 134 21.05 -2.87 -7.21
CA LYS A 134 19.63 -3.24 -7.13
C LYS A 134 18.80 -2.11 -6.56
N GLN A 135 19.34 -1.35 -5.60
CA GLN A 135 18.68 -0.13 -5.08
C GLN A 135 18.43 0.87 -6.22
N THR A 136 19.45 1.19 -7.02
CA THR A 136 19.32 2.09 -8.17
C THR A 136 18.23 1.64 -9.12
N ARG A 137 18.14 0.32 -9.40
CA ARG A 137 17.08 -0.23 -10.25
C ARG A 137 15.69 -0.05 -9.64
N VAL A 138 15.52 -0.32 -8.34
CA VAL A 138 14.23 -0.18 -7.63
C VAL A 138 13.78 1.27 -7.63
N VAL A 139 14.68 2.20 -7.25
CA VAL A 139 14.38 3.64 -7.25
C VAL A 139 14.10 4.16 -8.67
N GLY A 140 14.86 3.67 -9.67
CA GLY A 140 14.62 4.01 -11.08
C GLY A 140 13.20 3.65 -11.53
N LYS A 141 12.71 2.45 -11.20
CA LYS A 141 11.32 2.05 -11.51
C LYS A 141 10.28 2.93 -10.81
N MET A 142 10.54 3.33 -9.57
CA MET A 142 9.65 4.25 -8.84
C MET A 142 9.60 5.62 -9.52
N LEU A 143 10.76 6.12 -9.96
CA LEU A 143 10.86 7.38 -10.72
C LEU A 143 10.13 7.27 -12.05
N ASP A 144 10.33 6.19 -12.80
CA ASP A 144 9.66 5.97 -14.09
C ASP A 144 8.14 5.98 -13.94
N LYS A 145 7.62 5.31 -12.88
CA LYS A 145 6.19 5.31 -12.54
C LYS A 145 5.70 6.72 -12.21
N GLN A 146 6.42 7.45 -11.37
CA GLN A 146 6.10 8.83 -11.02
C GLN A 146 6.06 9.72 -12.27
N MET A 147 7.06 9.60 -13.13
CA MET A 147 7.15 10.39 -14.36
C MET A 147 6.10 10.00 -15.40
N ALA A 148 5.56 8.79 -15.35
CA ALA A 148 4.46 8.36 -16.23
C ALA A 148 3.10 8.96 -15.83
N ASN A 149 2.94 9.43 -14.60
CA ASN A 149 1.69 10.04 -14.13
C ASN A 149 1.36 11.29 -14.98
N PRO A 150 0.13 11.37 -15.59
CA PRO A 150 -0.28 12.50 -16.42
C PRO A 150 -0.29 13.85 -15.67
N ASP A 151 -0.41 13.87 -14.36
CA ASP A 151 -0.36 15.09 -13.55
C ASP A 151 0.99 15.85 -13.70
N TRP A 152 2.05 15.14 -14.09
CA TRP A 152 3.35 15.73 -14.39
C TRP A 152 3.48 16.33 -15.80
N ALA A 153 2.41 16.34 -16.61
CA ALA A 153 2.50 16.78 -18.01
C ALA A 153 3.05 18.20 -18.17
N GLU A 154 2.64 19.12 -17.30
CA GLU A 154 3.10 20.51 -17.34
C GLU A 154 4.57 20.69 -16.92
N HIS A 155 5.11 19.73 -16.18
CA HIS A 155 6.48 19.75 -15.66
C HIS A 155 7.51 19.11 -16.59
N ARG A 156 7.09 18.51 -17.72
CA ARG A 156 7.95 17.80 -18.68
C ARG A 156 8.37 18.72 -19.84
N LYS A 157 8.65 19.96 -19.58
CA LYS A 157 9.09 20.94 -20.60
C LYS A 157 10.58 20.86 -20.86
#